data_1b2e6f81c3a18da8eddc269ea2b2e926
#
_entry.id   1b2e6f81c3a18da8eddc269ea2b2e926
#
_cell.length_a   1.000
_cell.length_b   1.000
_cell.length_c   1.000
_cell.angle_alpha   90.00
_cell.angle_beta   90.00
_cell.angle_gamma   90.00
#
_symmetry.space_group_name_H-M   'P 1'
#
loop_
_entity.id
_entity.type
_entity.pdbx_description
1 polymer ?
#
loop_
_entity_poly.entity_id
_entity_poly.type
_entity_poly.pdbx_seq_one_letter_code
_entity_poly.pdbx_strand_id
1 'polypeptide(L)'
;MCLIYIFGALAVTSGVFSQDTTTLLPEIRDLFVAVGSSVKIPCTDGEEKGVEWRFNSSVLVSSPVLSIQNTSLKDQGIYTCHQPNGDLIQTVSLHLGYPPSPPDVHCWSPSYPKRAICSWTLTPDPVLPTHYIATYRSISDPLSSARQCQKWREQDRQCALEELEIFASGPTLINITAINALGSTTRIWPIILEQIVKPDPPVNVSVMVMPGRKLSVQWGPPPTWPDPVNFLLKYTVKFHWGKPETARTLGPYESNKMVLSGLMAGRTYYIQISAKDFLDDGQSSDWSAPISATVPVN
;
A
#
# COMPACT_ATOMS: atom_id res chain seq x y z
N MET A 1 -48.87 57.18 -26.75
CA MET A 1 -48.54 58.43 -27.47
C MET A 1 -47.49 59.17 -26.68
N CYS A 2 -46.40 59.35 -27.22
CA CYS A 2 -45.23 60.20 -27.09
C CYS A 2 -43.90 59.45 -27.05
N LEU A 3 -43.31 59.40 -28.21
CA LEU A 3 -41.89 59.03 -28.44
C LEU A 3 -41.03 60.19 -27.94
N ILE A 4 -39.98 59.85 -27.19
CA ILE A 4 -38.81 60.73 -26.98
C ILE A 4 -37.58 59.98 -27.43
N TYR A 5 -37.02 60.49 -28.57
CA TYR A 5 -35.69 60.08 -29.05
C TYR A 5 -34.65 60.88 -28.26
N ILE A 6 -33.65 60.12 -27.64
CA ILE A 6 -32.46 60.77 -27.16
C ILE A 6 -31.27 60.21 -27.96
N PHE A 7 -30.66 61.08 -28.76
CA PHE A 7 -29.39 60.85 -29.42
C PHE A 7 -28.26 60.91 -28.39
N GLY A 8 -27.55 59.79 -28.16
CA GLY A 8 -26.36 59.71 -27.36
C GLY A 8 -25.13 59.53 -28.27
N ALA A 9 -24.20 60.43 -28.19
CA ALA A 9 -22.97 60.48 -28.98
C ALA A 9 -22.05 59.30 -28.64
N LEU A 10 -21.58 58.61 -29.68
CA LEU A 10 -20.50 57.58 -29.58
C LEU A 10 -19.17 58.28 -29.42
N ALA A 11 -18.57 58.20 -28.23
CA ALA A 11 -17.16 58.54 -28.02
C ALA A 11 -16.34 57.29 -28.37
N VAL A 12 -15.59 57.37 -29.48
CA VAL A 12 -14.57 56.38 -29.86
C VAL A 12 -13.32 56.62 -29.04
N THR A 13 -13.11 55.82 -27.98
CA THR A 13 -11.82 55.78 -27.30
C THR A 13 -10.91 54.80 -28.01
N SER A 14 -9.84 55.32 -28.63
CA SER A 14 -8.72 54.56 -29.18
C SER A 14 -7.99 53.85 -28.02
N GLY A 15 -8.36 52.61 -27.75
CA GLY A 15 -7.61 51.74 -26.85
C GLY A 15 -6.30 51.34 -27.50
N VAL A 16 -5.18 51.82 -26.96
CA VAL A 16 -3.85 51.27 -27.25
C VAL A 16 -3.82 49.85 -26.74
N PHE A 17 -3.90 48.86 -27.62
CA PHE A 17 -3.59 47.46 -27.29
C PHE A 17 -2.08 47.37 -27.00
N SER A 18 -1.71 47.37 -25.73
CA SER A 18 -0.41 46.87 -25.27
C SER A 18 -0.38 45.36 -25.60
N GLN A 19 0.42 44.99 -26.57
CA GLN A 19 0.79 43.58 -26.75
C GLN A 19 1.70 43.21 -25.58
N ASP A 20 1.10 42.63 -24.51
CA ASP A 20 1.84 41.84 -23.55
C ASP A 20 2.40 40.65 -24.30
N THR A 21 3.66 40.75 -24.71
CA THR A 21 4.51 39.63 -25.09
C THR A 21 4.76 38.81 -23.83
N THR A 22 3.78 37.99 -23.45
CA THR A 22 3.99 36.91 -22.53
C THR A 22 4.98 35.96 -23.20
N THR A 23 6.25 36.06 -22.85
CA THR A 23 7.27 35.09 -23.18
C THR A 23 6.80 33.80 -22.49
N LEU A 24 6.11 32.93 -23.24
CA LEU A 24 5.77 31.57 -22.82
C LEU A 24 7.10 30.88 -22.52
N LEU A 25 7.37 30.60 -21.25
CA LEU A 25 8.47 29.75 -20.87
C LEU A 25 8.32 28.44 -21.66
N PRO A 26 9.39 27.87 -22.23
CA PRO A 26 9.32 26.66 -22.99
C PRO A 26 8.72 25.55 -22.10
N GLU A 27 7.67 24.91 -22.59
CA GLU A 27 6.95 23.87 -21.88
C GLU A 27 7.90 22.70 -21.56
N ILE A 28 7.91 22.25 -20.29
CA ILE A 28 8.70 21.10 -19.88
C ILE A 28 7.98 19.87 -20.35
N ARG A 29 8.62 19.08 -21.21
CA ARG A 29 8.11 17.82 -21.72
C ARG A 29 8.56 16.67 -20.81
N ASP A 30 7.61 15.98 -20.16
CA ASP A 30 7.90 14.74 -19.45
C ASP A 30 8.08 13.57 -20.41
N LEU A 31 9.16 12.82 -20.24
CA LEU A 31 9.48 11.62 -21.02
C LEU A 31 9.74 10.46 -20.08
N PHE A 32 8.92 9.41 -20.19
CA PHE A 32 9.02 8.20 -19.38
C PHE A 32 9.68 7.07 -20.18
N VAL A 33 10.74 6.49 -19.65
CA VAL A 33 11.56 5.49 -20.35
C VAL A 33 11.91 4.33 -19.40
N ALA A 34 11.88 3.11 -19.92
CA ALA A 34 12.25 1.93 -19.14
C ALA A 34 13.76 1.87 -18.90
N VAL A 35 14.17 1.54 -17.67
CA VAL A 35 15.58 1.28 -17.34
C VAL A 35 16.12 0.15 -18.22
N GLY A 36 17.35 0.31 -18.72
CA GLY A 36 18.02 -0.63 -19.62
C GLY A 36 17.67 -0.45 -21.09
N SER A 37 16.72 0.41 -21.43
CA SER A 37 16.39 0.72 -22.83
C SER A 37 17.29 1.82 -23.40
N SER A 38 17.12 2.13 -24.69
CA SER A 38 17.81 3.26 -25.33
C SER A 38 16.79 4.29 -25.76
N VAL A 39 17.12 5.56 -25.57
CA VAL A 39 16.25 6.69 -25.93
C VAL A 39 16.97 7.68 -26.83
N LYS A 40 16.26 8.23 -27.80
CA LYS A 40 16.70 9.30 -28.67
C LYS A 40 15.76 10.49 -28.54
N ILE A 41 16.30 11.64 -28.21
CA ILE A 41 15.54 12.87 -27.97
C ILE A 41 15.99 13.88 -29.02
N PRO A 42 15.17 14.22 -30.03
CA PRO A 42 15.51 15.29 -30.98
C PRO A 42 15.36 16.65 -30.28
N CYS A 43 16.26 17.57 -30.59
CA CYS A 43 16.19 18.95 -30.07
C CYS A 43 15.07 19.74 -30.72
N THR A 44 14.85 19.55 -32.03
CA THR A 44 13.84 20.18 -32.85
C THR A 44 13.32 19.17 -33.87
N ASP A 45 12.19 19.48 -34.51
CA ASP A 45 11.68 18.68 -35.62
C ASP A 45 12.47 18.85 -36.93
N GLY A 46 13.48 19.74 -36.96
CA GLY A 46 14.37 20.04 -38.10
C GLY A 46 15.84 19.74 -37.84
N GLU A 47 16.65 19.76 -38.91
CA GLU A 47 18.11 19.61 -38.84
C GLU A 47 18.76 20.96 -38.46
N GLU A 48 18.61 21.43 -37.22
CA GLU A 48 19.38 22.58 -36.75
C GLU A 48 20.83 22.20 -36.46
N LYS A 49 21.76 22.91 -37.04
CA LYS A 49 23.20 22.69 -36.85
C LYS A 49 23.71 23.50 -35.66
N GLY A 50 24.58 22.87 -34.86
CA GLY A 50 25.28 23.55 -33.78
C GLY A 50 24.51 23.63 -32.45
N VAL A 51 23.41 22.94 -32.28
CA VAL A 51 22.69 22.83 -31.00
C VAL A 51 23.47 21.96 -30.00
N GLU A 52 23.29 22.27 -28.72
CA GLU A 52 23.93 21.51 -27.64
C GLU A 52 22.93 21.06 -26.58
N TRP A 53 23.11 19.84 -26.11
CA TRP A 53 22.39 19.28 -24.99
C TRP A 53 23.15 19.45 -23.69
N ARG A 54 22.44 19.86 -22.63
CA ARG A 54 22.95 20.00 -21.28
C ARG A 54 22.17 19.13 -20.30
N PHE A 55 22.86 18.61 -19.31
CA PHE A 55 22.31 17.90 -18.16
C PHE A 55 22.84 18.55 -16.87
N ASN A 56 21.96 18.92 -15.97
CA ASN A 56 22.33 19.67 -14.75
C ASN A 56 23.26 20.85 -15.03
N SER A 57 22.95 21.64 -16.07
CA SER A 57 23.72 22.81 -16.54
C SER A 57 25.10 22.49 -17.16
N SER A 58 25.49 21.22 -17.24
CA SER A 58 26.77 20.83 -17.90
C SER A 58 26.51 20.35 -19.32
N VAL A 59 27.36 20.83 -20.27
CA VAL A 59 27.26 20.39 -21.67
C VAL A 59 27.59 18.91 -21.78
N LEU A 60 26.68 18.14 -22.42
CA LEU A 60 26.83 16.70 -22.68
C LEU A 60 27.36 16.43 -24.08
N VAL A 61 26.68 16.99 -25.08
CA VAL A 61 26.96 16.71 -26.48
C VAL A 61 26.42 17.83 -27.37
N SER A 62 27.18 18.16 -28.44
CA SER A 62 26.72 19.06 -29.51
C SER A 62 26.18 18.20 -30.65
N SER A 63 24.88 17.94 -30.65
CA SER A 63 24.19 17.10 -31.64
C SER A 63 22.71 17.47 -31.70
N PRO A 64 22.07 17.43 -32.88
CA PRO A 64 20.62 17.66 -32.99
C PRO A 64 19.78 16.59 -32.29
N VAL A 65 20.36 15.43 -31.98
CA VAL A 65 19.68 14.34 -31.27
C VAL A 65 20.53 13.87 -30.10
N LEU A 66 19.98 13.96 -28.90
CA LEU A 66 20.55 13.31 -27.71
C LEU A 66 20.24 11.80 -27.77
N SER A 67 21.26 10.96 -27.69
CA SER A 67 21.12 9.50 -27.65
C SER A 67 21.71 8.96 -26.36
N ILE A 68 20.87 8.35 -25.52
CA ILE A 68 21.27 7.69 -24.28
C ILE A 68 21.04 6.20 -24.46
N GLN A 69 22.12 5.40 -24.34
CA GLN A 69 22.09 3.95 -24.50
C GLN A 69 22.08 3.28 -23.12
N ASN A 70 21.32 2.18 -22.99
CA ASN A 70 21.25 1.38 -21.77
C ASN A 70 20.98 2.24 -20.52
N THR A 71 19.86 2.98 -20.55
CA THR A 71 19.47 3.94 -19.53
C THR A 71 19.48 3.33 -18.12
N SER A 72 19.94 4.10 -17.15
CA SER A 72 19.98 3.76 -15.73
C SER A 72 19.31 4.85 -14.90
N LEU A 73 18.93 4.56 -13.67
CA LEU A 73 18.30 5.57 -12.78
C LEU A 73 19.18 6.83 -12.56
N LYS A 74 20.47 6.75 -12.83
CA LYS A 74 21.40 7.90 -12.75
C LYS A 74 21.19 8.90 -13.90
N ASP A 75 20.59 8.47 -15.00
CA ASP A 75 20.32 9.30 -16.16
C ASP A 75 18.98 10.06 -16.03
N GLN A 76 18.25 9.86 -14.94
CA GLN A 76 17.03 10.59 -14.65
C GLN A 76 17.33 12.05 -14.30
N GLY A 77 16.57 12.99 -14.87
CA GLY A 77 16.71 14.41 -14.58
C GLY A 77 16.27 15.30 -15.73
N ILE A 78 16.67 16.56 -15.64
CA ILE A 78 16.28 17.61 -16.60
C ILE A 78 17.38 17.79 -17.65
N TYR A 79 17.00 17.61 -18.89
CA TYR A 79 17.81 17.85 -20.07
C TYR A 79 17.33 19.09 -20.79
N THR A 80 18.25 19.96 -21.18
CA THR A 80 17.94 21.18 -21.93
C THR A 80 18.70 21.20 -23.25
N CYS A 81 18.03 21.57 -24.33
CA CYS A 81 18.66 21.80 -25.61
C CYS A 81 18.74 23.29 -25.91
N HIS A 82 19.90 23.76 -26.37
CA HIS A 82 20.20 25.17 -26.61
C HIS A 82 20.71 25.41 -28.03
N GLN A 83 20.41 26.59 -28.56
CA GLN A 83 21.03 27.12 -29.80
C GLN A 83 22.50 27.47 -29.58
N PRO A 84 23.30 27.67 -30.66
CA PRO A 84 24.69 28.13 -30.54
C PRO A 84 24.87 29.46 -29.82
N ASN A 85 23.87 30.32 -29.87
CA ASN A 85 23.83 31.60 -29.15
C ASN A 85 23.48 31.48 -27.66
N GLY A 86 23.16 30.27 -27.19
CA GLY A 86 22.79 29.96 -25.80
C GLY A 86 21.30 30.00 -25.50
N ASP A 87 20.45 30.36 -26.46
CA ASP A 87 18.99 30.36 -26.26
C ASP A 87 18.44 28.98 -26.04
N LEU A 88 17.52 28.85 -25.08
CA LEU A 88 16.85 27.60 -24.75
C LEU A 88 15.79 27.23 -25.83
N ILE A 89 15.91 26.05 -26.42
CA ILE A 89 14.97 25.52 -27.41
C ILE A 89 13.89 24.68 -26.72
N GLN A 90 14.32 23.66 -25.94
CA GLN A 90 13.38 22.81 -25.21
C GLN A 90 13.97 22.31 -23.89
N THR A 91 13.05 21.94 -23.00
CA THR A 91 13.36 21.25 -21.74
C THR A 91 12.66 19.89 -21.71
N VAL A 92 13.41 18.84 -21.38
CA VAL A 92 12.88 17.48 -21.23
C VAL A 92 13.19 16.97 -19.84
N SER A 93 12.15 16.58 -19.11
CA SER A 93 12.26 15.88 -17.83
C SER A 93 12.22 14.38 -18.10
N LEU A 94 13.39 13.72 -18.01
CA LEU A 94 13.50 12.28 -18.22
C LEU A 94 13.23 11.53 -16.92
N HIS A 95 12.18 10.70 -16.93
CA HIS A 95 11.77 9.84 -15.84
C HIS A 95 12.08 8.39 -16.18
N LEU A 96 12.79 7.70 -15.30
CA LEU A 96 13.24 6.32 -15.52
C LEU A 96 12.62 5.38 -14.48
N GLY A 97 12.28 4.19 -14.90
CA GLY A 97 11.74 3.16 -14.02
C GLY A 97 11.41 1.88 -14.75
N TYR A 98 10.50 1.11 -14.17
CA TYR A 98 10.09 -0.18 -14.70
C TYR A 98 8.59 -0.20 -15.00
N PRO A 99 8.14 -0.93 -16.04
CA PRO A 99 6.73 -1.26 -16.18
C PRO A 99 6.29 -2.06 -14.93
N PRO A 100 5.03 -1.97 -14.51
CA PRO A 100 4.57 -2.70 -13.33
C PRO A 100 4.68 -4.21 -13.55
N SER A 101 5.23 -4.93 -12.59
CA SER A 101 5.17 -6.40 -12.52
C SER A 101 3.80 -6.83 -11.95
N PRO A 102 3.33 -8.07 -12.20
CA PRO A 102 2.12 -8.59 -11.58
C PRO A 102 2.19 -8.46 -10.06
N PRO A 103 1.18 -7.86 -9.39
CA PRO A 103 1.18 -7.71 -7.95
C PRO A 103 1.27 -9.06 -7.22
N ASP A 104 2.12 -9.14 -6.19
CA ASP A 104 2.09 -10.23 -5.23
C ASP A 104 1.10 -9.87 -4.12
N VAL A 105 0.02 -10.66 -4.00
CA VAL A 105 -1.16 -10.33 -3.20
C VAL A 105 -1.19 -11.17 -1.94
N HIS A 106 -1.36 -10.51 -0.80
CA HIS A 106 -1.59 -11.13 0.49
C HIS A 106 -2.89 -10.60 1.11
N CYS A 107 -3.79 -11.51 1.48
CA CYS A 107 -5.06 -11.16 2.10
C CYS A 107 -5.20 -11.85 3.45
N TRP A 108 -5.85 -11.17 4.41
CA TRP A 108 -6.22 -11.72 5.71
C TRP A 108 -7.54 -11.13 6.19
N SER A 109 -8.22 -11.85 7.06
CA SER A 109 -9.43 -11.38 7.75
C SER A 109 -9.21 -11.40 9.26
N PRO A 110 -9.34 -10.26 9.96
CA PRO A 110 -9.17 -10.23 11.42
C PRO A 110 -10.36 -10.84 12.18
N SER A 111 -11.48 -11.09 11.49
CA SER A 111 -12.68 -11.68 12.10
C SER A 111 -13.70 -12.16 11.08
N TYR A 112 -14.63 -13.04 11.50
CA TYR A 112 -15.90 -13.29 10.81
C TYR A 112 -16.96 -12.25 11.20
N PRO A 113 -17.91 -11.97 10.33
CA PRO A 113 -18.04 -12.15 8.87
C PRO A 113 -17.80 -10.89 8.07
N LYS A 114 -17.05 -9.90 8.56
CA LYS A 114 -17.22 -8.52 8.10
C LYS A 114 -16.34 -8.13 6.92
N ARG A 115 -15.04 -8.38 6.99
CA ARG A 115 -14.14 -7.88 5.95
C ARG A 115 -12.89 -8.71 5.82
N ALA A 116 -12.32 -8.71 4.60
CA ALA A 116 -10.95 -9.09 4.37
C ALA A 116 -10.13 -7.85 4.00
N ILE A 117 -8.87 -7.85 4.38
CA ILE A 117 -7.91 -6.81 4.01
C ILE A 117 -6.91 -7.44 3.08
N CYS A 118 -6.67 -6.81 1.94
CA CYS A 118 -5.66 -7.25 0.99
C CYS A 118 -4.58 -6.18 0.84
N SER A 119 -3.34 -6.63 0.80
CA SER A 119 -2.16 -5.82 0.48
C SER A 119 -1.41 -6.44 -0.69
N TRP A 120 -0.61 -5.63 -1.40
CA TRP A 120 0.19 -6.12 -2.51
C TRP A 120 1.52 -5.41 -2.61
N THR A 121 2.49 -6.13 -3.18
CA THR A 121 3.81 -5.62 -3.51
C THR A 121 4.13 -5.90 -4.97
N LEU A 122 5.02 -5.11 -5.54
CA LEU A 122 5.55 -5.32 -6.89
C LEU A 122 7.06 -5.53 -6.79
N THR A 123 7.57 -6.50 -7.53
CA THR A 123 9.01 -6.79 -7.56
C THR A 123 9.47 -6.93 -9.02
N PRO A 124 10.39 -6.07 -9.50
CA PRO A 124 10.96 -4.92 -8.79
C PRO A 124 9.95 -3.80 -8.53
N ASP A 125 10.25 -2.90 -7.58
CA ASP A 125 9.44 -1.67 -7.41
C ASP A 125 9.54 -0.85 -8.71
N PRO A 126 8.41 -0.36 -9.25
CA PRO A 126 8.41 0.33 -10.55
C PRO A 126 9.15 1.68 -10.55
N VAL A 127 9.44 2.27 -9.38
CA VAL A 127 10.08 3.58 -9.18
C VAL A 127 9.20 4.74 -9.66
N LEU A 128 8.55 4.59 -10.81
CA LEU A 128 7.62 5.58 -11.35
C LEU A 128 6.30 5.60 -10.55
N PRO A 129 5.63 6.77 -10.48
CA PRO A 129 4.29 6.87 -9.91
C PRO A 129 3.36 5.81 -10.51
N THR A 130 2.81 4.96 -9.65
CA THR A 130 1.99 3.81 -10.05
C THR A 130 0.64 3.89 -9.36
N HIS A 131 -0.43 3.81 -10.14
CA HIS A 131 -1.81 3.79 -9.66
C HIS A 131 -2.33 2.36 -9.61
N TYR A 132 -3.26 2.11 -8.67
CA TYR A 132 -3.84 0.80 -8.48
C TYR A 132 -5.36 0.87 -8.58
N ILE A 133 -5.94 -0.09 -9.33
CA ILE A 133 -7.36 -0.33 -9.39
C ILE A 133 -7.60 -1.72 -8.82
N ALA A 134 -8.38 -1.81 -7.73
CA ALA A 134 -8.70 -3.07 -7.09
C ALA A 134 -10.21 -3.27 -7.03
N THR A 135 -10.69 -4.37 -7.59
CA THR A 135 -12.10 -4.76 -7.58
C THR A 135 -12.23 -6.23 -7.17
N TYR A 136 -13.39 -6.62 -6.65
CA TYR A 136 -13.65 -8.02 -6.28
C TYR A 136 -15.06 -8.45 -6.63
N ARG A 137 -15.25 -9.77 -6.81
CA ARG A 137 -16.56 -10.39 -7.06
C ARG A 137 -16.60 -11.80 -6.49
N SER A 138 -17.77 -12.23 -5.98
CA SER A 138 -18.01 -13.64 -5.65
C SER A 138 -18.21 -14.46 -6.92
N ILE A 139 -17.65 -15.68 -6.95
CA ILE A 139 -17.97 -16.64 -8.02
C ILE A 139 -19.27 -17.40 -7.69
N SER A 140 -19.62 -17.50 -6.41
CA SER A 140 -20.83 -18.20 -5.95
C SER A 140 -22.11 -17.52 -6.43
N ASP A 141 -22.07 -16.23 -6.69
CA ASP A 141 -23.18 -15.47 -7.25
C ASP A 141 -22.87 -14.99 -8.69
N PRO A 142 -23.35 -15.69 -9.73
CA PRO A 142 -23.11 -15.31 -11.13
C PRO A 142 -23.68 -13.94 -11.51
N LEU A 143 -24.65 -13.43 -10.73
CA LEU A 143 -25.26 -12.11 -10.94
C LEU A 143 -24.55 -10.99 -10.20
N SER A 144 -23.57 -11.31 -9.33
CA SER A 144 -22.83 -10.31 -8.60
C SER A 144 -21.97 -9.45 -9.54
N SER A 145 -22.19 -8.15 -9.50
CA SER A 145 -21.33 -7.18 -10.17
C SER A 145 -19.99 -7.07 -9.44
N ALA A 146 -18.93 -6.70 -10.18
CA ALA A 146 -17.66 -6.39 -9.55
C ALA A 146 -17.82 -5.16 -8.64
N ARG A 147 -17.37 -5.28 -7.41
CA ARG A 147 -17.38 -4.21 -6.39
C ARG A 147 -16.00 -3.58 -6.29
N GLN A 148 -15.93 -2.29 -5.97
CA GLN A 148 -14.69 -1.58 -5.69
C GLN A 148 -14.12 -2.05 -4.35
N CYS A 149 -12.85 -2.42 -4.29
CA CYS A 149 -12.15 -2.62 -3.03
C CYS A 149 -11.87 -1.25 -2.39
N GLN A 150 -12.33 -1.04 -1.15
CA GLN A 150 -12.24 0.25 -0.47
C GLN A 150 -10.83 0.49 0.05
N LYS A 151 -10.30 1.70 -0.15
CA LYS A 151 -8.96 2.07 0.35
C LYS A 151 -8.88 1.83 1.87
N TRP A 152 -7.79 1.20 2.33
CA TRP A 152 -7.59 0.86 3.73
C TRP A 152 -6.48 1.72 4.34
N ARG A 153 -6.79 2.46 5.42
CA ARG A 153 -5.84 3.28 6.20
C ARG A 153 -4.99 4.23 5.34
N GLU A 154 -5.59 4.85 4.32
CA GLU A 154 -4.90 5.79 3.41
C GLU A 154 -3.63 5.22 2.73
N GLN A 155 -3.50 3.91 2.66
CA GLN A 155 -2.39 3.25 1.97
C GLN A 155 -2.77 2.86 0.55
N ASP A 156 -1.92 3.20 -0.42
CA ASP A 156 -2.21 2.98 -1.84
C ASP A 156 -2.11 1.51 -2.28
N ARG A 157 -1.42 0.67 -1.49
CA ARG A 157 -1.22 -0.76 -1.77
C ARG A 157 -2.00 -1.65 -0.80
N GLN A 158 -3.10 -1.15 -0.26
CA GLN A 158 -4.01 -1.91 0.61
C GLN A 158 -5.46 -1.52 0.35
N CYS A 159 -6.34 -2.49 0.45
CA CYS A 159 -7.78 -2.25 0.41
C CYS A 159 -8.56 -3.26 1.24
N ALA A 160 -9.79 -2.91 1.59
CA ALA A 160 -10.73 -3.76 2.30
C ALA A 160 -11.85 -4.24 1.37
N LEU A 161 -12.15 -5.53 1.45
CA LEU A 161 -13.31 -6.17 0.86
C LEU A 161 -14.38 -6.27 1.95
N GLU A 162 -15.54 -5.72 1.68
CA GLU A 162 -16.68 -5.74 2.61
C GLU A 162 -17.73 -6.78 2.18
N GLU A 163 -18.58 -7.18 3.12
CA GLU A 163 -19.74 -8.08 2.86
C GLU A 163 -19.35 -9.40 2.19
N LEU A 164 -18.29 -10.04 2.68
CA LEU A 164 -17.91 -11.36 2.22
C LEU A 164 -18.86 -12.42 2.81
N GLU A 165 -19.23 -13.39 1.99
CA GLU A 165 -20.02 -14.55 2.43
C GLU A 165 -19.14 -15.53 3.21
N ILE A 166 -19.65 -15.98 4.37
CA ILE A 166 -19.05 -17.05 5.16
C ILE A 166 -19.51 -18.38 4.58
N PHE A 167 -18.61 -19.35 4.49
CA PHE A 167 -18.89 -20.68 3.95
C PHE A 167 -19.48 -20.65 2.54
N ALA A 168 -19.04 -19.68 1.74
CA ALA A 168 -19.43 -19.55 0.34
C ALA A 168 -19.07 -20.82 -0.45
N SER A 169 -19.89 -21.18 -1.43
CA SER A 169 -19.65 -22.36 -2.28
C SER A 169 -18.46 -22.21 -3.25
N GLY A 170 -17.89 -21.02 -3.34
CA GLY A 170 -16.72 -20.71 -4.19
C GLY A 170 -15.97 -19.47 -3.72
N PRO A 171 -14.77 -19.25 -4.25
CA PRO A 171 -13.94 -18.13 -3.83
C PRO A 171 -14.48 -16.77 -4.28
N THR A 172 -14.14 -15.74 -3.53
CA THR A 172 -14.18 -14.36 -4.00
C THR A 172 -12.90 -14.07 -4.79
N LEU A 173 -13.01 -13.55 -6.01
CA LEU A 173 -11.88 -13.14 -6.81
C LEU A 173 -11.60 -11.66 -6.60
N ILE A 174 -10.40 -11.32 -6.13
CA ILE A 174 -9.90 -9.94 -6.19
C ILE A 174 -9.07 -9.76 -7.46
N ASN A 175 -9.30 -8.66 -8.15
CA ASN A 175 -8.59 -8.24 -9.36
C ASN A 175 -7.86 -6.95 -9.05
N ILE A 176 -6.52 -6.96 -9.14
CA ILE A 176 -5.66 -5.79 -8.88
C ILE A 176 -4.90 -5.47 -10.14
N THR A 177 -5.11 -4.26 -10.66
CA THR A 177 -4.41 -3.70 -11.82
C THR A 177 -3.47 -2.59 -11.36
N ALA A 178 -2.19 -2.72 -11.66
CA ALA A 178 -1.16 -1.69 -11.47
C ALA A 178 -0.89 -0.99 -12.80
N ILE A 179 -0.85 0.34 -12.79
CA ILE A 179 -0.75 1.18 -14.00
C ILE A 179 0.28 2.28 -13.75
N ASN A 180 1.27 2.42 -14.62
CA ASN A 180 2.15 3.59 -14.68
C ASN A 180 2.38 4.05 -16.13
N ALA A 181 3.22 5.05 -16.33
CA ALA A 181 3.48 5.61 -17.67
C ALA A 181 4.13 4.62 -18.65
N LEU A 182 4.70 3.51 -18.18
CA LEU A 182 5.33 2.47 -19.01
C LEU A 182 4.42 1.29 -19.33
N GLY A 183 3.23 1.22 -18.74
CA GLY A 183 2.27 0.17 -19.03
C GLY A 183 1.40 -0.22 -17.83
N SER A 184 0.70 -1.34 -17.98
CA SER A 184 -0.19 -1.88 -16.95
C SER A 184 -0.07 -3.40 -16.86
N THR A 185 -0.38 -3.92 -15.68
CA THR A 185 -0.45 -5.36 -15.42
C THR A 185 -1.57 -5.66 -14.43
N THR A 186 -2.11 -6.86 -14.50
CA THR A 186 -3.25 -7.28 -13.69
C THR A 186 -2.97 -8.63 -13.03
N ARG A 187 -3.36 -8.75 -11.75
CA ARG A 187 -3.38 -10.00 -10.99
C ARG A 187 -4.80 -10.30 -10.53
N ILE A 188 -5.26 -11.53 -10.80
CA ILE A 188 -6.48 -12.07 -10.21
C ILE A 188 -6.07 -13.07 -9.12
N TRP A 189 -6.63 -12.90 -7.91
CA TRP A 189 -6.30 -13.72 -6.77
C TRP A 189 -7.58 -14.27 -6.12
N PRO A 190 -7.69 -15.60 -5.91
CA PRO A 190 -8.83 -16.20 -5.24
C PRO A 190 -8.71 -16.05 -3.72
N ILE A 191 -9.82 -15.74 -3.06
CA ILE A 191 -9.94 -15.59 -1.61
C ILE A 191 -11.03 -16.54 -1.13
N ILE A 192 -10.69 -17.41 -0.19
CA ILE A 192 -11.64 -18.21 0.60
C ILE A 192 -11.53 -17.65 2.02
N LEU A 193 -12.63 -17.09 2.54
CA LEU A 193 -12.62 -16.31 3.78
C LEU A 193 -12.06 -17.15 4.96
N GLU A 194 -12.47 -18.39 5.08
CA GLU A 194 -12.06 -19.31 6.14
C GLU A 194 -10.54 -19.56 6.12
N GLN A 195 -9.92 -19.58 4.95
CA GLN A 195 -8.48 -19.84 4.81
C GLN A 195 -7.61 -18.63 5.17
N ILE A 196 -8.17 -17.42 5.13
CA ILE A 196 -7.43 -16.18 5.39
C ILE A 196 -7.74 -15.55 6.75
N VAL A 197 -8.58 -16.21 7.57
CA VAL A 197 -8.87 -15.73 8.93
C VAL A 197 -7.59 -15.74 9.76
N LYS A 198 -7.27 -14.59 10.35
CA LYS A 198 -6.16 -14.41 11.28
C LYS A 198 -6.62 -13.40 12.34
N PRO A 199 -7.08 -13.86 13.51
CA PRO A 199 -7.48 -12.97 14.60
C PRO A 199 -6.35 -11.99 14.97
N ASP A 200 -6.70 -10.82 15.48
CA ASP A 200 -5.73 -9.98 16.17
C ASP A 200 -5.32 -10.61 17.51
N PRO A 201 -4.21 -10.20 18.13
CA PRO A 201 -3.79 -10.72 19.42
C PRO A 201 -4.82 -10.47 20.51
N PRO A 202 -4.98 -11.41 21.48
CA PRO A 202 -5.77 -11.19 22.68
C PRO A 202 -5.36 -9.96 23.46
N VAL A 203 -6.32 -9.30 24.09
CA VAL A 203 -6.13 -8.06 24.86
C VAL A 203 -6.39 -8.27 26.34
N ASN A 204 -6.13 -7.24 27.16
CA ASN A 204 -6.36 -7.25 28.62
C ASN A 204 -5.72 -8.46 29.33
N VAL A 205 -4.55 -8.87 28.83
CA VAL A 205 -3.81 -9.96 29.47
C VAL A 205 -3.37 -9.52 30.87
N SER A 206 -3.77 -10.29 31.87
CA SER A 206 -3.45 -10.04 33.27
C SER A 206 -2.93 -11.30 33.94
N VAL A 207 -2.08 -11.13 34.95
CA VAL A 207 -1.53 -12.23 35.72
C VAL A 207 -1.62 -11.92 37.20
N MET A 208 -2.07 -12.91 37.99
CA MET A 208 -2.18 -12.82 39.45
C MET A 208 -1.38 -13.95 40.08
N VAL A 209 -0.57 -13.61 41.06
CA VAL A 209 0.18 -14.58 41.85
C VAL A 209 -0.78 -15.30 42.81
N MET A 210 -0.69 -16.63 42.83
CA MET A 210 -1.52 -17.49 43.69
C MET A 210 -0.62 -18.31 44.63
N PRO A 211 -1.15 -18.73 45.80
CA PRO A 211 -0.46 -19.65 46.69
C PRO A 211 -0.05 -20.95 46.00
N GLY A 212 1.05 -21.59 46.46
CA GLY A 212 1.49 -22.88 45.90
C GLY A 212 2.25 -22.80 44.61
N ARG A 213 2.99 -21.70 44.35
CA ARG A 213 3.81 -21.50 43.14
C ARG A 213 2.98 -21.55 41.86
N LYS A 214 1.87 -20.81 41.84
CA LYS A 214 0.90 -20.74 40.73
C LYS A 214 0.75 -19.30 40.28
N LEU A 215 0.46 -19.14 38.96
CA LEU A 215 0.06 -17.88 38.35
C LEU A 215 -1.30 -18.08 37.68
N SER A 216 -2.30 -17.27 38.05
CA SER A 216 -3.56 -17.18 37.34
C SER A 216 -3.42 -16.18 36.21
N VAL A 217 -3.63 -16.62 34.98
CA VAL A 217 -3.55 -15.78 33.78
C VAL A 217 -4.96 -15.64 33.20
N GLN A 218 -5.34 -14.41 32.83
CA GLN A 218 -6.63 -14.10 32.21
C GLN A 218 -6.38 -13.17 31.01
N TRP A 219 -7.27 -13.24 30.02
CA TRP A 219 -7.23 -12.40 28.83
C TRP A 219 -8.62 -12.20 28.27
N GLY A 220 -8.77 -11.22 27.37
CA GLY A 220 -9.99 -11.00 26.59
C GLY A 220 -9.77 -11.30 25.11
N PRO A 221 -10.86 -11.55 24.34
CA PRO A 221 -10.79 -11.67 22.90
C PRO A 221 -10.32 -10.37 22.26
N PRO A 222 -9.80 -10.40 21.02
CA PRO A 222 -9.47 -9.19 20.27
C PRO A 222 -10.72 -8.30 20.08
N PRO A 223 -10.62 -6.97 20.18
CA PRO A 223 -11.74 -6.06 19.92
C PRO A 223 -12.26 -6.13 18.47
N THR A 224 -11.42 -6.55 17.55
CA THR A 224 -11.76 -6.78 16.14
C THR A 224 -12.56 -8.05 15.91
N TRP A 225 -12.73 -8.91 16.93
CA TRP A 225 -13.52 -10.13 16.92
C TRP A 225 -14.89 -9.88 17.60
N PRO A 226 -15.89 -9.39 16.84
CA PRO A 226 -17.09 -8.78 17.44
C PRO A 226 -18.07 -9.78 18.04
N ASP A 227 -18.01 -11.05 17.61
CA ASP A 227 -18.96 -12.10 18.01
C ASP A 227 -18.24 -13.37 18.50
N PRO A 228 -17.61 -13.32 19.69
CA PRO A 228 -16.91 -14.47 20.25
C PRO A 228 -17.85 -15.57 20.77
N VAL A 229 -19.16 -15.36 20.74
CA VAL A 229 -20.17 -16.33 21.18
C VAL A 229 -20.55 -17.28 20.04
N ASN A 230 -20.80 -16.74 18.84
CA ASN A 230 -21.13 -17.54 17.68
C ASN A 230 -19.88 -18.01 16.91
N PHE A 231 -18.82 -17.21 16.93
CA PHE A 231 -17.52 -17.55 16.34
C PHE A 231 -16.49 -17.69 17.46
N LEU A 232 -16.36 -18.92 17.95
CA LEU A 232 -15.49 -19.20 19.09
C LEU A 232 -14.01 -19.07 18.71
N LEU A 233 -13.21 -18.63 19.67
CA LEU A 233 -11.75 -18.64 19.62
C LEU A 233 -11.19 -19.67 20.59
N LYS A 234 -10.06 -20.23 20.22
CA LYS A 234 -9.19 -21.00 21.12
C LYS A 234 -7.85 -20.32 21.28
N TYR A 235 -7.22 -20.53 22.42
CA TYR A 235 -6.06 -19.76 22.84
C TYR A 235 -4.88 -20.67 23.16
N THR A 236 -3.69 -20.22 22.74
CA THR A 236 -2.42 -20.84 23.13
C THR A 236 -1.66 -19.87 24.02
N VAL A 237 -1.16 -20.39 25.15
CA VAL A 237 -0.37 -19.64 26.12
C VAL A 237 1.10 -20.00 25.97
N LYS A 238 1.94 -19.00 25.71
CA LYS A 238 3.40 -19.13 25.70
C LYS A 238 3.97 -18.50 26.96
N PHE A 239 4.87 -19.20 27.64
CA PHE A 239 5.55 -18.68 28.81
C PHE A 239 7.01 -19.15 28.90
N HIS A 240 7.86 -18.33 29.47
CA HIS A 240 9.26 -18.64 29.71
C HIS A 240 9.79 -17.87 30.94
N TRP A 241 10.92 -18.33 31.49
CA TRP A 241 11.77 -17.59 32.39
C TRP A 241 13.18 -17.55 31.79
N GLY A 242 13.95 -16.49 32.02
CA GLY A 242 15.26 -16.36 31.39
C GLY A 242 15.18 -16.10 29.89
N LYS A 243 15.84 -16.92 29.08
CA LYS A 243 15.94 -16.70 27.63
C LYS A 243 14.66 -17.08 26.90
N PRO A 244 14.24 -16.31 25.87
CA PRO A 244 13.02 -16.59 25.07
C PRO A 244 13.04 -17.96 24.37
N GLU A 245 14.20 -18.47 24.02
CA GLU A 245 14.35 -19.77 23.34
C GLU A 245 13.89 -20.95 24.19
N THR A 246 13.75 -20.76 25.51
CA THR A 246 13.26 -21.78 26.44
C THR A 246 11.74 -21.74 26.62
N ALA A 247 11.04 -20.95 25.80
CA ALA A 247 9.59 -20.80 25.91
C ALA A 247 8.86 -22.13 25.75
N ARG A 248 7.83 -22.32 26.57
CA ARG A 248 6.89 -23.44 26.49
C ARG A 248 5.53 -22.92 26.09
N THR A 249 4.80 -23.74 25.36
CA THR A 249 3.42 -23.46 24.96
C THR A 249 2.47 -24.45 25.59
N LEU A 250 1.29 -23.97 25.99
CA LEU A 250 0.19 -24.77 26.53
C LEU A 250 -1.10 -24.42 25.80
N GLY A 251 -1.94 -25.38 25.60
CA GLY A 251 -3.22 -25.24 24.91
C GLY A 251 -3.35 -26.18 23.71
N PRO A 252 -4.32 -25.94 22.82
CA PRO A 252 -5.27 -24.83 22.86
C PRO A 252 -6.31 -24.92 23.98
N TYR A 253 -6.75 -23.77 24.49
CA TYR A 253 -7.80 -23.62 25.50
C TYR A 253 -9.00 -22.84 24.92
N GLU A 254 -10.20 -23.23 25.25
CA GLU A 254 -11.43 -22.51 24.92
C GLU A 254 -11.74 -21.40 25.95
N SER A 255 -11.22 -21.55 27.15
CA SER A 255 -11.38 -20.58 28.22
C SER A 255 -10.43 -19.41 28.04
N ASN A 256 -10.86 -18.22 28.47
CA ASN A 256 -10.06 -17.01 28.55
C ASN A 256 -9.29 -16.85 29.89
N LYS A 257 -9.14 -17.97 30.62
CA LYS A 257 -8.45 -18.04 31.90
C LYS A 257 -7.77 -19.39 32.08
N MET A 258 -6.56 -19.36 32.64
CA MET A 258 -5.85 -20.59 33.04
C MET A 258 -4.98 -20.39 34.27
N VAL A 259 -4.52 -21.48 34.86
CA VAL A 259 -3.59 -21.47 35.98
C VAL A 259 -2.31 -22.21 35.58
N LEU A 260 -1.19 -21.47 35.55
CA LEU A 260 0.15 -22.05 35.47
C LEU A 260 0.55 -22.58 36.84
N SER A 261 0.97 -23.82 36.92
CA SER A 261 1.35 -24.50 38.17
C SER A 261 2.71 -25.15 38.03
N GLY A 262 3.32 -25.56 39.20
CA GLY A 262 4.62 -26.20 39.19
C GLY A 262 5.76 -25.23 38.83
N LEU A 263 5.57 -23.95 39.08
CA LEU A 263 6.54 -22.91 38.74
C LEU A 263 7.70 -22.87 39.78
N MET A 264 8.85 -22.34 39.38
CA MET A 264 10.02 -22.17 40.27
C MET A 264 9.85 -20.89 41.08
N ALA A 265 10.05 -20.99 42.39
CA ALA A 265 10.10 -19.84 43.29
C ALA A 265 11.23 -18.87 42.92
N GLY A 266 11.04 -17.58 43.14
CA GLY A 266 12.01 -16.52 42.84
C GLY A 266 12.26 -16.24 41.36
N ARG A 267 11.48 -16.86 40.45
CA ARG A 267 11.61 -16.64 39.01
C ARG A 267 10.51 -15.71 38.46
N THR A 268 10.92 -14.82 37.59
CA THR A 268 10.00 -13.98 36.80
C THR A 268 9.64 -14.70 35.51
N TYR A 269 8.36 -14.91 35.29
CA TYR A 269 7.79 -15.53 34.08
C TYR A 269 7.23 -14.48 33.16
N TYR A 270 7.56 -14.57 31.88
CA TYR A 270 7.01 -13.77 30.79
C TYR A 270 5.95 -14.61 30.06
N ILE A 271 4.79 -14.04 29.86
CA ILE A 271 3.59 -14.75 29.36
C ILE A 271 3.00 -13.97 28.18
N GLN A 272 2.66 -14.69 27.14
CA GLN A 272 1.99 -14.16 25.92
C GLN A 272 0.89 -15.13 25.48
N ILE A 273 -0.17 -14.58 24.90
CA ILE A 273 -1.32 -15.35 24.44
C ILE A 273 -1.49 -15.13 22.94
N SER A 274 -1.83 -16.20 22.21
CA SER A 274 -2.24 -16.16 20.80
C SER A 274 -3.64 -16.76 20.69
N ALA A 275 -4.46 -16.20 19.81
CA ALA A 275 -5.80 -16.68 19.48
C ALA A 275 -5.81 -17.37 18.11
N LYS A 276 -6.69 -18.35 17.94
CA LYS A 276 -6.99 -18.98 16.64
C LYS A 276 -8.48 -19.26 16.57
N ASP A 277 -9.02 -19.33 15.35
CA ASP A 277 -10.36 -19.82 15.12
C ASP A 277 -10.57 -21.21 15.73
N PHE A 278 -11.75 -21.46 16.31
CA PHE A 278 -12.06 -22.71 17.01
C PHE A 278 -12.00 -23.93 16.08
N LEU A 279 -12.48 -23.79 14.85
CA LEU A 279 -12.50 -24.85 13.84
C LEU A 279 -11.14 -25.10 13.18
N ASP A 280 -10.09 -24.42 13.60
CA ASP A 280 -8.76 -24.44 13.01
C ASP A 280 -8.61 -23.72 11.66
N ASP A 281 -9.63 -22.99 11.27
CA ASP A 281 -9.58 -22.20 10.05
C ASP A 281 -8.50 -21.09 10.12
N GLY A 282 -7.90 -20.80 8.98
CA GLY A 282 -6.91 -19.75 8.82
C GLY A 282 -5.66 -19.92 9.67
N GLN A 283 -5.19 -18.81 10.25
CA GLN A 283 -3.93 -18.71 10.98
C GLN A 283 -4.13 -18.28 12.44
N SER A 284 -3.18 -18.64 13.29
CA SER A 284 -3.10 -18.07 14.64
C SER A 284 -2.76 -16.60 14.60
N SER A 285 -3.26 -15.83 15.56
CA SER A 285 -2.87 -14.44 15.76
C SER A 285 -1.36 -14.32 16.06
N ASP A 286 -0.84 -13.13 15.92
CA ASP A 286 0.41 -12.80 16.55
C ASP A 286 0.28 -12.91 18.08
N TRP A 287 1.42 -13.00 18.78
CA TRP A 287 1.41 -13.07 20.24
C TRP A 287 1.01 -11.71 20.84
N SER A 288 0.23 -11.73 21.93
CA SER A 288 -0.06 -10.53 22.72
C SER A 288 1.21 -9.84 23.21
N ALA A 289 1.10 -8.58 23.63
CA ALA A 289 2.17 -7.96 24.41
C ALA A 289 2.56 -8.85 25.61
N PRO A 290 3.86 -9.01 25.89
CA PRO A 290 4.29 -9.83 27.02
C PRO A 290 3.91 -9.18 28.34
N ILE A 291 3.39 -10.00 29.26
CA ILE A 291 3.18 -9.63 30.67
C ILE A 291 4.09 -10.48 31.55
N SER A 292 4.52 -9.94 32.68
CA SER A 292 5.40 -10.68 33.57
C SER A 292 4.91 -10.72 35.02
N ALA A 293 5.23 -11.81 35.73
CA ALA A 293 5.00 -11.95 37.16
C ALA A 293 6.12 -12.79 37.82
N THR A 294 6.47 -12.40 39.01
CA THR A 294 7.49 -13.11 39.83
C THR A 294 6.80 -14.04 40.82
N VAL A 295 7.19 -15.33 40.83
CA VAL A 295 6.71 -16.29 41.80
C VAL A 295 7.46 -16.06 43.13
N PRO A 296 6.77 -15.82 44.26
CA PRO A 296 7.44 -15.57 45.53
C PRO A 296 8.34 -16.73 45.99
N VAL A 297 9.38 -16.38 46.74
CA VAL A 297 10.22 -17.32 47.50
C VAL A 297 9.55 -17.48 48.86
N ASN A 298 8.65 -18.44 49.00
CA ASN A 298 8.03 -18.80 50.30
C ASN A 298 8.60 -20.11 50.78
#